data_cec2fe93df89c5692d52de1fb0599410
#
_entry.id   cec2fe93df89c5692d52de1fb0599410
#
_cell.length_a   1.000
_cell.length_b   1.000
_cell.length_c   1.000
_cell.angle_alpha   90.00
_cell.angle_beta   90.00
_cell.angle_gamma   90.00
#
_symmetry.space_group_name_H-M   'P 1'
#
loop_
_entity.id
_entity.type
_entity.pdbx_description
1 polymer ?
#
loop_
_entity_poly.entity_id
_entity_poly.type
_entity_poly.pdbx_seq_one_letter_code
_entity_poly.pdbx_strand_id
1 'polypeptide(L)'
;MPVATSVTLKGNPLTLVGTDVEVGKSAPDATLIANDLSEFKLSTLRGKKVILSVVPSLDTPVCDTQTKRFNQEAAKLSADAKILTISMDLPFAQKRWCGAANATNVQTLSDYRNREFGQKYGVLIKELQILARSIFVVDANGVLRYKQIVPEVAQEPNYQEALDALKKL
;
A
#
# COMPACT_ATOMS: atom_id res chain seq x y z
N MET A 1 -1.44 21.58 -5.58
CA MET A 1 -1.70 21.11 -4.20
C MET A 1 -0.38 20.87 -3.51
N PRO A 2 -0.21 21.34 -2.28
CA PRO A 2 1.00 21.01 -1.54
C PRO A 2 1.08 19.50 -1.32
N VAL A 3 2.22 18.95 -1.64
CA VAL A 3 2.58 17.57 -1.38
C VAL A 3 2.57 17.35 0.13
N ALA A 4 1.99 16.24 0.60
CA ALA A 4 2.24 15.84 1.98
C ALA A 4 3.73 15.50 2.09
N THR A 5 4.49 16.40 2.70
CA THR A 5 5.94 16.24 2.87
C THR A 5 6.31 15.67 4.22
N SER A 6 5.32 15.46 5.08
CA SER A 6 5.53 14.94 6.44
C SER A 6 4.32 14.18 6.95
N VAL A 7 4.59 13.28 7.86
CA VAL A 7 3.61 12.58 8.71
C VAL A 7 4.08 12.67 10.15
N THR A 8 3.28 12.21 11.10
CA THR A 8 3.72 12.08 12.49
C THR A 8 3.66 10.64 12.96
N LEU A 9 4.51 10.30 13.90
CA LEU A 9 4.44 9.05 14.67
C LEU A 9 4.37 9.40 16.14
N LYS A 10 3.22 9.15 16.77
CA LYS A 10 2.93 9.55 18.15
C LYS A 10 3.20 11.04 18.38
N GLY A 11 2.79 11.86 17.40
CA GLY A 11 2.96 13.31 17.43
C GLY A 11 4.33 13.83 16.98
N ASN A 12 5.33 12.97 16.80
CA ASN A 12 6.67 13.38 16.35
C ASN A 12 6.73 13.47 14.83
N PRO A 13 7.18 14.60 14.25
CA PRO A 13 7.22 14.77 12.80
C PRO A 13 8.26 13.89 12.13
N LEU A 14 7.88 13.32 10.99
CA LEU A 14 8.74 12.50 10.13
C LEU A 14 8.63 13.01 8.69
N THR A 15 9.73 12.95 7.94
CA THR A 15 9.82 13.47 6.58
C THR A 15 9.50 12.39 5.54
N LEU A 16 8.61 12.71 4.60
CA LEU A 16 8.38 11.88 3.42
C LEU A 16 9.32 12.31 2.30
N VAL A 17 9.92 11.32 1.63
CA VAL A 17 10.77 11.54 0.46
C VAL A 17 10.21 10.80 -0.75
N GLY A 18 10.59 11.28 -1.92
CA GLY A 18 10.16 10.73 -3.19
C GLY A 18 9.27 11.66 -4.00
N THR A 19 8.65 11.12 -5.03
CA THR A 19 7.79 11.87 -5.95
C THR A 19 6.34 11.78 -5.51
N ASP A 20 5.67 12.92 -5.39
CA ASP A 20 4.23 12.93 -5.16
C ASP A 20 3.50 12.43 -6.40
N VAL A 21 2.52 11.56 -6.19
CA VAL A 21 1.65 11.07 -7.26
C VAL A 21 0.33 11.83 -7.26
N GLU A 22 -0.19 12.12 -8.45
CA GLU A 22 -1.41 12.91 -8.62
C GLU A 22 -2.57 12.02 -9.08
N VAL A 23 -3.73 12.21 -8.46
CA VAL A 23 -4.99 11.60 -8.92
C VAL A 23 -5.29 12.10 -10.34
N GLY A 24 -5.68 11.18 -11.22
CA GLY A 24 -5.94 11.46 -12.64
C GLY A 24 -4.76 11.22 -13.57
N LYS A 25 -3.58 10.92 -13.01
CA LYS A 25 -2.37 10.61 -13.78
C LYS A 25 -2.05 9.11 -13.72
N SER A 26 -1.21 8.65 -14.62
CA SER A 26 -0.72 7.26 -14.60
C SER A 26 -0.04 6.96 -13.26
N ALA A 27 -0.45 5.87 -12.61
CA ALA A 27 0.23 5.37 -11.43
C ALA A 27 1.61 4.84 -11.83
N PRO A 28 2.69 5.23 -11.13
CA PRO A 28 4.03 4.76 -11.47
C PRO A 28 4.15 3.24 -11.39
N ASP A 29 4.89 2.64 -12.31
CA ASP A 29 5.30 1.25 -12.18
C ASP A 29 6.41 1.14 -11.14
N ALA A 30 6.38 0.07 -10.38
CA ALA A 30 7.40 -0.25 -9.39
C ALA A 30 7.59 -1.76 -9.33
N THR A 31 8.84 -2.19 -9.14
CA THR A 31 9.17 -3.59 -8.95
C THR A 31 9.25 -3.88 -7.46
N LEU A 32 8.43 -4.81 -7.01
CA LEU A 32 8.34 -5.28 -5.62
C LEU A 32 8.75 -6.75 -5.56
N ILE A 33 8.94 -7.28 -4.37
CA ILE A 33 9.36 -8.67 -4.17
C ILE A 33 8.20 -9.45 -3.55
N ALA A 34 7.80 -10.52 -4.21
CA ALA A 34 6.75 -11.42 -3.73
C ALA A 34 7.27 -12.39 -2.66
N ASN A 35 6.36 -13.12 -2.02
CA ASN A 35 6.69 -14.04 -0.92
C ASN A 35 7.62 -15.19 -1.35
N ASP A 36 7.64 -15.54 -2.64
CA ASP A 36 8.54 -16.55 -3.21
C ASP A 36 9.89 -15.98 -3.70
N LEU A 37 10.15 -14.70 -3.38
CA LEU A 37 11.32 -13.93 -3.78
C LEU A 37 11.36 -13.55 -5.27
N SER A 38 10.31 -13.81 -6.02
CA SER A 38 10.21 -13.36 -7.41
C SER A 38 9.90 -11.86 -7.47
N GLU A 39 10.29 -11.24 -8.58
CA GLU A 39 9.96 -9.85 -8.86
C GLU A 39 8.49 -9.73 -9.29
N PHE A 40 7.82 -8.71 -8.78
CA PHE A 40 6.45 -8.38 -9.14
C PHE A 40 6.39 -6.91 -9.59
N LYS A 41 6.01 -6.69 -10.82
CA LYS A 41 5.82 -5.34 -11.37
C LYS A 41 4.37 -4.94 -11.26
N LEU A 42 4.11 -3.76 -10.73
CA LEU A 42 2.73 -3.23 -10.61
C LEU A 42 2.03 -3.10 -11.96
N SER A 43 2.79 -2.85 -13.04
CA SER A 43 2.25 -2.77 -14.40
C SER A 43 1.57 -4.05 -14.88
N THR A 44 1.88 -5.20 -14.28
CA THR A 44 1.22 -6.48 -14.61
C THR A 44 -0.25 -6.50 -14.17
N LEU A 45 -0.66 -5.55 -13.34
CA LEU A 45 -2.05 -5.43 -12.85
C LEU A 45 -2.95 -4.63 -13.78
N ARG A 46 -2.44 -4.12 -14.89
CA ARG A 46 -3.28 -3.46 -15.90
C ARG A 46 -4.37 -4.41 -16.38
N GLY A 47 -5.57 -3.88 -16.53
CA GLY A 47 -6.78 -4.66 -16.77
C GLY A 47 -7.56 -4.99 -15.51
N LYS A 48 -6.99 -4.70 -14.34
CA LYS A 48 -7.63 -4.91 -13.03
C LYS A 48 -7.70 -3.61 -12.24
N LYS A 49 -8.75 -3.49 -11.43
CA LYS A 49 -8.89 -2.43 -10.44
C LYS A 49 -8.12 -2.86 -9.19
N VAL A 50 -7.33 -1.97 -8.62
CA VAL A 50 -6.39 -2.35 -7.55
C VAL A 50 -6.46 -1.35 -6.39
N ILE A 51 -6.51 -1.88 -5.16
CA ILE A 51 -6.19 -1.13 -3.95
C ILE A 51 -4.77 -1.51 -3.54
N LEU A 52 -3.90 -0.50 -3.41
CA LEU A 52 -2.58 -0.63 -2.82
C LEU A 52 -2.68 -0.18 -1.36
N SER A 53 -2.65 -1.11 -0.44
CA SER A 53 -2.68 -0.87 1.00
C SER A 53 -1.24 -0.85 1.52
N VAL A 54 -0.75 0.32 1.91
CA VAL A 54 0.64 0.53 2.31
C VAL A 54 0.73 0.66 3.81
N VAL A 55 1.58 -0.14 4.43
CA VAL A 55 1.74 -0.18 5.88
C VAL A 55 3.22 -0.07 6.28
N PRO A 56 3.52 0.55 7.45
CA PRO A 56 4.89 0.59 7.98
C PRO A 56 5.48 -0.79 8.26
N SER A 57 4.75 -1.68 8.92
CA SER A 57 5.14 -3.07 9.16
C SER A 57 3.95 -3.90 9.59
N LEU A 58 3.83 -5.11 9.07
CA LEU A 58 2.79 -6.07 9.47
C LEU A 58 2.88 -6.48 10.96
N ASP A 59 4.04 -6.30 11.58
CA ASP A 59 4.27 -6.62 12.99
C ASP A 59 3.78 -5.52 13.96
N THR A 60 3.13 -4.46 13.46
CA THR A 60 2.51 -3.44 14.31
C THR A 60 1.01 -3.65 14.41
N PRO A 61 0.37 -3.31 15.58
CA PRO A 61 -1.07 -3.57 15.77
C PRO A 61 -1.98 -2.94 14.74
N VAL A 62 -1.74 -1.68 14.37
CA VAL A 62 -2.59 -0.96 13.39
C VAL A 62 -2.41 -1.53 11.98
N CYS A 63 -1.20 -1.91 11.59
CA CYS A 63 -0.93 -2.53 10.29
C CYS A 63 -1.58 -3.91 10.18
N ASP A 64 -1.51 -4.69 11.26
CA ASP A 64 -2.19 -5.98 11.35
C ASP A 64 -3.71 -5.82 11.18
N THR A 65 -4.30 -4.87 11.87
CA THR A 65 -5.73 -4.55 11.77
C THR A 65 -6.10 -4.10 10.35
N GLN A 66 -5.33 -3.19 9.76
CA GLN A 66 -5.56 -2.71 8.39
C GLN A 66 -5.53 -3.85 7.39
N THR A 67 -4.54 -4.71 7.46
CA THR A 67 -4.38 -5.80 6.50
C THR A 67 -5.46 -6.86 6.67
N LYS A 68 -5.85 -7.19 7.90
CA LYS A 68 -6.97 -8.09 8.17
C LYS A 68 -8.30 -7.53 7.65
N ARG A 69 -8.54 -6.23 7.83
CA ARG A 69 -9.74 -5.57 7.31
C ARG A 69 -9.80 -5.67 5.79
N PHE A 70 -8.72 -5.36 5.11
CA PHE A 70 -8.68 -5.47 3.64
C PHE A 70 -8.75 -6.91 3.16
N ASN A 71 -8.22 -7.87 3.91
CA ASN A 71 -8.38 -9.29 3.58
C ASN A 71 -9.87 -9.71 3.59
N GLN A 72 -10.64 -9.24 4.57
CA GLN A 72 -12.08 -9.47 4.64
C GLN A 72 -12.81 -8.81 3.47
N GLU A 73 -12.46 -7.58 3.14
CA GLU A 73 -13.08 -6.86 2.03
C GLU A 73 -12.71 -7.47 0.67
N ALA A 74 -11.47 -7.96 0.52
CA ALA A 74 -11.00 -8.61 -0.70
C ALA A 74 -11.83 -9.87 -1.04
N ALA A 75 -12.29 -10.60 -0.02
CA ALA A 75 -13.13 -11.77 -0.21
C ALA A 75 -14.49 -11.44 -0.87
N LYS A 76 -14.93 -10.18 -0.78
CA LYS A 76 -16.21 -9.69 -1.33
C LYS A 76 -16.08 -9.07 -2.71
N LEU A 77 -14.85 -8.91 -3.21
CA LEU A 77 -14.61 -8.24 -4.49
C LEU A 77 -14.82 -9.18 -5.68
N SER A 78 -15.17 -8.58 -6.82
CA SER A 78 -15.23 -9.29 -8.10
C SER A 78 -13.83 -9.70 -8.57
N ALA A 79 -13.77 -10.63 -9.54
CA ALA A 79 -12.51 -11.16 -10.06
C ALA A 79 -11.64 -10.11 -10.77
N ASP A 80 -12.20 -8.95 -11.16
CA ASP A 80 -11.49 -7.86 -11.81
C ASP A 80 -10.86 -6.85 -10.83
N ALA A 81 -10.98 -7.09 -9.52
CA ALA A 81 -10.43 -6.22 -8.49
C ALA A 81 -9.48 -7.00 -7.57
N LYS A 82 -8.39 -6.34 -7.16
CA LYS A 82 -7.40 -6.91 -6.24
C LYS A 82 -7.02 -5.92 -5.14
N ILE A 83 -6.67 -6.46 -3.99
CA ILE A 83 -6.04 -5.70 -2.90
C ILE A 83 -4.65 -6.26 -2.66
N LEU A 84 -3.66 -5.37 -2.69
CA LEU A 84 -2.26 -5.68 -2.41
C LEU A 84 -1.83 -4.95 -1.15
N THR A 85 -1.06 -5.62 -0.31
CA THR A 85 -0.45 -5.01 0.88
C THR A 85 1.05 -4.84 0.64
N ILE A 86 1.55 -3.63 0.84
CA ILE A 86 2.96 -3.28 0.58
C ILE A 86 3.60 -2.78 1.86
N SER A 87 4.76 -3.33 2.20
CA SER A 87 5.58 -2.89 3.33
C SER A 87 7.06 -3.11 3.05
N MET A 88 7.91 -2.66 3.99
CA MET A 88 9.35 -2.93 3.95
C MET A 88 9.72 -4.23 4.66
N ASP A 89 8.74 -4.93 5.25
CA ASP A 89 8.99 -6.25 5.83
C ASP A 89 9.59 -7.19 4.79
N LEU A 90 10.52 -8.03 5.22
CA LEU A 90 11.09 -9.03 4.33
C LEU A 90 10.02 -9.98 3.81
N PRO A 91 10.15 -10.51 2.60
CA PRO A 91 9.17 -11.46 2.05
C PRO A 91 8.93 -12.68 2.95
N PHE A 92 9.94 -13.12 3.68
CA PHE A 92 9.83 -14.22 4.65
C PHE A 92 8.88 -13.85 5.81
N ALA A 93 9.01 -12.64 6.34
CA ALA A 93 8.16 -12.14 7.42
C ALA A 93 6.72 -11.95 6.94
N GLN A 94 6.54 -11.43 5.72
CA GLN A 94 5.22 -11.27 5.11
C GLN A 94 4.53 -12.61 4.92
N LYS A 95 5.25 -13.62 4.42
CA LYS A 95 4.74 -14.98 4.25
C LYS A 95 4.31 -15.59 5.59
N ARG A 96 5.14 -15.43 6.61
CA ARG A 96 4.82 -15.91 7.96
C ARG A 96 3.56 -15.23 8.51
N TRP A 97 3.45 -13.91 8.34
CA TRP A 97 2.29 -13.15 8.80
C TRP A 97 1.00 -13.62 8.10
N CYS A 98 1.02 -13.79 6.78
CA CYS A 98 -0.13 -14.27 6.01
C CYS A 98 -0.58 -15.64 6.48
N GLY A 99 0.34 -16.55 6.77
CA GLY A 99 0.03 -17.88 7.30
C GLY A 99 -0.58 -17.83 8.69
N ALA A 100 0.01 -17.05 9.60
CA ALA A 100 -0.47 -16.93 10.99
C ALA A 100 -1.84 -16.23 11.06
N ALA A 101 -2.08 -15.24 10.19
CA ALA A 101 -3.35 -14.49 10.14
C ALA A 101 -4.40 -15.16 9.25
N ASN A 102 -4.05 -16.25 8.57
CA ASN A 102 -4.91 -16.89 7.57
C ASN A 102 -5.40 -15.91 6.50
N ALA A 103 -4.53 -14.98 6.10
CA ALA A 103 -4.84 -13.92 5.15
C ALA A 103 -4.58 -14.42 3.71
N THR A 104 -5.59 -15.03 3.09
CA THR A 104 -5.48 -15.68 1.77
C THR A 104 -6.01 -14.83 0.62
N ASN A 105 -6.71 -13.72 0.90
CA ASN A 105 -7.38 -12.91 -0.11
C ASN A 105 -6.60 -11.63 -0.47
N VAL A 106 -5.52 -11.33 0.24
CA VAL A 106 -4.60 -10.24 -0.10
C VAL A 106 -3.25 -10.82 -0.45
N GLN A 107 -2.55 -10.16 -1.37
CA GLN A 107 -1.17 -10.47 -1.71
C GLN A 107 -0.26 -9.47 -1.01
N THR A 108 0.75 -9.95 -0.31
CA THR A 108 1.76 -9.10 0.31
C THR A 108 2.99 -8.99 -0.59
N LEU A 109 3.49 -7.77 -0.73
CA LEU A 109 4.66 -7.44 -1.55
C LEU A 109 5.62 -6.58 -0.73
N SER A 110 6.92 -6.82 -0.92
CA SER A 110 7.96 -6.13 -0.17
C SER A 110 8.72 -5.13 -1.03
N ASP A 111 8.91 -3.92 -0.51
CA ASP A 111 9.70 -2.86 -1.12
C ASP A 111 11.15 -2.81 -0.57
N TYR A 112 11.59 -3.86 0.15
CA TYR A 112 12.84 -3.85 0.91
C TYR A 112 14.09 -3.69 0.05
N ARG A 113 14.06 -4.27 -1.17
CA ARG A 113 15.28 -4.40 -1.98
C ARG A 113 15.73 -3.06 -2.57
N ASN A 114 14.84 -2.37 -3.26
CA ASN A 114 15.19 -1.16 -3.99
C ASN A 114 14.48 0.09 -3.48
N ARG A 115 13.51 -0.05 -2.58
CA ARG A 115 12.66 1.06 -2.07
C ARG A 115 12.02 1.87 -3.20
N GLU A 116 11.82 1.22 -4.33
CA GLU A 116 11.34 1.87 -5.56
C GLU A 116 9.91 2.37 -5.40
N PHE A 117 9.04 1.58 -4.79
CA PHE A 117 7.66 1.98 -4.53
C PHE A 117 7.59 3.20 -3.62
N GLY A 118 8.29 3.16 -2.50
CA GLY A 118 8.29 4.27 -1.54
C GLY A 118 8.75 5.58 -2.16
N GLN A 119 9.78 5.52 -3.00
CA GLN A 119 10.32 6.69 -3.69
C GLN A 119 9.38 7.20 -4.80
N LYS A 120 8.84 6.32 -5.61
CA LYS A 120 7.96 6.70 -6.73
C LYS A 120 6.58 7.18 -6.29
N TYR A 121 6.10 6.70 -5.14
CA TYR A 121 4.80 7.09 -4.60
C TYR A 121 4.89 8.13 -3.48
N GLY A 122 6.10 8.60 -3.15
CA GLY A 122 6.30 9.68 -2.18
C GLY A 122 5.95 9.32 -0.73
N VAL A 123 6.06 8.05 -0.36
CA VAL A 123 5.67 7.54 0.97
C VAL A 123 6.81 6.91 1.75
N LEU A 124 8.05 7.07 1.31
CA LEU A 124 9.21 6.60 2.07
C LEU A 124 9.49 7.58 3.22
N ILE A 125 9.49 7.07 4.44
CA ILE A 125 9.85 7.87 5.63
C ILE A 125 11.37 7.91 5.74
N LYS A 126 11.94 9.11 5.62
CA LYS A 126 13.39 9.31 5.58
C LYS A 126 14.11 8.80 6.83
N GLU A 127 13.59 9.13 7.99
CA GLU A 127 14.22 8.84 9.27
C GLU A 127 14.19 7.35 9.64
N LEU A 128 13.12 6.65 9.24
CA LEU A 128 12.88 5.26 9.63
C LEU A 128 13.12 4.26 8.50
N GLN A 129 13.18 4.72 7.25
CA GLN A 129 13.33 3.89 6.05
C GLN A 129 12.24 2.81 5.93
N ILE A 130 11.03 3.14 6.39
CA ILE A 130 9.82 2.36 6.23
C ILE A 130 8.78 3.18 5.48
N LEU A 131 7.67 2.56 5.07
CA LEU A 131 6.63 3.24 4.31
C LEU A 131 5.60 3.89 5.22
N ALA A 132 5.16 5.08 4.86
CA ALA A 132 4.06 5.75 5.55
C ALA A 132 2.73 5.02 5.25
N ARG A 133 1.85 4.96 6.25
CA ARG A 133 0.52 4.38 6.08
C ARG A 133 -0.26 5.16 5.03
N SER A 134 -0.67 4.46 3.97
CA SER A 134 -1.32 5.10 2.84
C SER A 134 -2.16 4.10 2.05
N ILE A 135 -3.07 4.62 1.23
CA ILE A 135 -3.90 3.83 0.33
C ILE A 135 -3.91 4.50 -1.03
N PHE A 136 -3.73 3.72 -2.08
CA PHE A 136 -3.87 4.17 -3.46
C PHE A 136 -4.86 3.26 -4.19
N VAL A 137 -5.75 3.84 -4.99
CA VAL A 137 -6.66 3.09 -5.84
C VAL A 137 -6.33 3.39 -7.29
N VAL A 138 -6.11 2.34 -8.07
CA VAL A 138 -5.70 2.41 -9.47
C VAL A 138 -6.74 1.69 -10.32
N ASP A 139 -7.15 2.32 -11.43
CA ASP A 139 -8.14 1.73 -12.34
C ASP A 139 -7.51 0.71 -13.30
N ALA A 140 -8.35 0.08 -14.12
CA ALA A 140 -7.92 -0.94 -15.07
C ALA A 140 -6.96 -0.39 -16.15
N ASN A 141 -6.95 0.93 -16.38
CA ASN A 141 -6.06 1.58 -17.33
C ASN A 141 -4.73 2.01 -16.69
N GLY A 142 -4.52 1.72 -15.40
CA GLY A 142 -3.33 2.11 -14.68
C GLY A 142 -3.32 3.58 -14.23
N VAL A 143 -4.48 4.22 -14.16
CA VAL A 143 -4.62 5.62 -13.72
C VAL A 143 -4.95 5.65 -12.23
N LEU A 144 -4.24 6.51 -11.49
CA LEU A 144 -4.50 6.72 -10.06
C LEU A 144 -5.84 7.46 -9.89
N ARG A 145 -6.77 6.85 -9.16
CA ARG A 145 -8.11 7.42 -8.95
C ARG A 145 -8.37 7.89 -7.52
N TYR A 146 -7.57 7.43 -6.57
CA TYR A 146 -7.71 7.83 -5.17
C TYR A 146 -6.37 7.71 -4.47
N LYS A 147 -6.13 8.64 -3.55
CA LYS A 147 -4.92 8.67 -2.72
C LYS A 147 -5.27 9.11 -1.31
N GLN A 148 -4.77 8.39 -0.33
CA GLN A 148 -4.85 8.77 1.08
C GLN A 148 -3.50 8.50 1.74
N ILE A 149 -2.89 9.53 2.33
CA ILE A 149 -1.74 9.39 3.22
C ILE A 149 -2.24 9.74 4.62
N VAL A 150 -2.16 8.77 5.53
CA VAL A 150 -2.64 8.98 6.91
C VAL A 150 -1.67 9.89 7.65
N PRO A 151 -2.13 11.05 8.18
CA PRO A 151 -1.21 12.03 8.79
C PRO A 151 -0.47 11.50 10.02
N GLU A 152 -1.11 10.64 10.82
CA GLU A 152 -0.51 10.00 11.99
C GLU A 152 -0.35 8.51 11.72
N VAL A 153 0.90 8.04 11.69
CA VAL A 153 1.26 6.66 11.30
C VAL A 153 0.58 5.61 12.21
N ALA A 154 0.33 5.95 13.46
CA ALA A 154 -0.32 5.04 14.42
C ALA A 154 -1.84 4.97 14.28
N GLN A 155 -2.46 5.74 13.38
CA GLN A 155 -3.91 5.73 13.16
C GLN A 155 -4.29 4.88 11.95
N GLU A 156 -5.50 4.31 11.99
CA GLU A 156 -6.07 3.58 10.87
C GLU A 156 -6.44 4.53 9.72
N PRO A 157 -6.39 4.04 8.46
CA PRO A 157 -6.89 4.81 7.33
C PRO A 157 -8.42 4.85 7.30
N ASN A 158 -8.98 5.67 6.41
CA ASN A 158 -10.40 5.62 6.08
C ASN A 158 -10.64 4.52 5.03
N TYR A 159 -11.04 3.35 5.48
CA TYR A 159 -11.30 2.20 4.60
C TYR A 159 -12.47 2.44 3.65
N GLN A 160 -13.53 3.09 4.14
CA GLN A 160 -14.75 3.26 3.37
C GLN A 160 -14.53 4.16 2.15
N GLU A 161 -13.76 5.23 2.30
CA GLU A 161 -13.42 6.11 1.17
C GLU A 161 -12.68 5.36 0.07
N ALA A 162 -11.72 4.51 0.44
CA ALA A 162 -10.97 3.71 -0.52
C ALA A 162 -11.86 2.69 -1.25
N LEU A 163 -12.72 2.01 -0.50
CA LEU A 163 -13.66 1.03 -1.06
C LEU A 163 -14.70 1.70 -1.97
N ASP A 164 -15.19 2.88 -1.58
CA ASP A 164 -16.12 3.65 -2.40
C ASP A 164 -15.44 4.13 -3.69
N ALA A 165 -14.19 4.56 -3.62
CA ALA A 165 -13.42 4.92 -4.81
C ALA A 165 -13.27 3.72 -5.76
N LEU A 166 -13.01 2.53 -5.24
CA LEU A 166 -12.93 1.31 -6.04
C LEU A 166 -14.26 0.98 -6.72
N LYS A 167 -15.38 1.14 -6.02
CA LYS A 167 -16.71 0.84 -6.55
C LYS A 167 -17.16 1.78 -7.67
N LYS A 168 -16.56 2.96 -7.76
CA LYS A 168 -16.86 3.96 -8.80
C LYS A 168 -16.13 3.71 -10.12
N LEU A 169 -15.24 2.73 -10.19
CA LEU A 169 -14.42 2.45 -11.36
C LEU A 169 -15.11 1.56 -12.40
#